data_5cb980b7936049b018e4c7442e1ce6f6
#
_entry.id   5cb980b7936049b018e4c7442e1ce6f6
#
_cell.length_a   1.000
_cell.length_b   1.000
_cell.length_c   1.000
_cell.angle_alpha   90.00
_cell.angle_beta   90.00
_cell.angle_gamma   90.00
#
_symmetry.space_group_name_H-M   'P 1'
#
loop_
_entity.id
_entity.type
_entity.pdbx_description
1 polymer ?
#
loop_
_entity_poly.entity_id
_entity_poly.type
_entity_poly.pdbx_seq_one_letter_code
_entity_poly.pdbx_strand_id
1 'polypeptide(L)'
;MKSKTIESLVRANIAALQPYSTARDEYEGALGVFLDANESPFNNGYNRYPDPHQKELKERLSEIKGVPSKNIFLGNGSDEAIDLVFRVFCEPRKDNVVAITPSYGMYKVAAAMNDVELREVSLDENFSLPTDELLAVADENTKAIFLCSPNNPTGNSFPREEMLRLVDEFEGLVVVDEAYIDFADAESLKSEIFERKNLIILQTLSKAWAMAGLRLGLALADERIVELFSQVKYPYNINIAAQQIVLQLLMYPIDEDLAEIKSQRAEVAEELAKLPFVKRIYPSDANFLLVQVDNADAVYEHLIGDKIIVRNRNRVKGCEGCLRITIGLSGENVKLIESLKRYEK
;
A
#
# COMPACT_ATOMS: atom_id res chain seq x y z
N MET A 1 -20.93 -0.10 -23.16
CA MET A 1 -20.07 -1.30 -23.37
C MET A 1 -20.36 -2.30 -22.27
N LYS A 2 -20.22 -3.62 -22.48
CA LYS A 2 -20.43 -4.59 -21.38
C LYS A 2 -19.22 -4.53 -20.45
N SER A 3 -19.44 -4.25 -19.17
CA SER A 3 -18.41 -4.34 -18.13
C SER A 3 -17.64 -5.68 -18.27
N LYS A 4 -16.32 -5.64 -18.35
CA LYS A 4 -15.48 -6.85 -18.31
C LYS A 4 -15.72 -7.54 -16.97
N THR A 5 -15.94 -8.85 -17.00
CA THR A 5 -15.99 -9.65 -15.76
C THR A 5 -14.57 -9.90 -15.26
N ILE A 6 -14.40 -10.17 -13.97
CA ILE A 6 -13.09 -10.52 -13.39
C ILE A 6 -12.46 -11.66 -14.19
N GLU A 7 -13.21 -12.69 -14.54
CA GLU A 7 -12.74 -13.84 -15.33
C GLU A 7 -12.13 -13.43 -16.68
N SER A 8 -12.71 -12.42 -17.33
CA SER A 8 -12.21 -11.94 -18.63
C SER A 8 -10.88 -11.18 -18.54
N LEU A 9 -10.51 -10.73 -17.34
CA LEU A 9 -9.26 -10.04 -17.07
C LEU A 9 -8.12 -11.00 -16.69
N VAL A 10 -8.46 -12.22 -16.19
CA VAL A 10 -7.48 -13.21 -15.73
C VAL A 10 -6.67 -13.75 -16.90
N ARG A 11 -5.37 -13.89 -16.72
CA ARG A 11 -4.48 -14.56 -17.69
C ARG A 11 -4.91 -16.00 -17.90
N ALA A 12 -4.86 -16.48 -19.14
CA ALA A 12 -5.33 -17.82 -19.50
C ALA A 12 -4.62 -18.95 -18.74
N ASN A 13 -3.32 -18.82 -18.49
CA ASN A 13 -2.55 -19.80 -17.72
C ASN A 13 -2.93 -19.80 -16.23
N ILE A 14 -3.33 -18.65 -15.68
CA ILE A 14 -3.81 -18.55 -14.29
C ILE A 14 -5.25 -19.09 -14.18
N ALA A 15 -6.11 -18.81 -15.15
CA ALA A 15 -7.46 -19.38 -15.20
C ALA A 15 -7.45 -20.92 -15.27
N ALA A 16 -6.42 -21.50 -15.90
CA ALA A 16 -6.22 -22.96 -16.00
C ALA A 16 -5.39 -23.56 -14.85
N LEU A 17 -4.88 -22.72 -13.93
CA LEU A 17 -4.01 -23.18 -12.86
C LEU A 17 -4.76 -24.07 -11.87
N GLN A 18 -4.21 -25.25 -11.62
CA GLN A 18 -4.59 -26.05 -10.47
C GLN A 18 -3.73 -25.59 -9.27
N PRO A 19 -4.33 -25.00 -8.24
CA PRO A 19 -3.58 -24.51 -7.10
C PRO A 19 -2.91 -25.67 -6.36
N TYR A 20 -1.80 -25.38 -5.72
CA TYR A 20 -1.17 -26.33 -4.81
C TYR A 20 -2.11 -26.58 -3.62
N SER A 21 -2.53 -27.83 -3.42
CA SER A 21 -3.32 -28.25 -2.25
C SER A 21 -2.37 -28.79 -1.18
N THR A 22 -2.53 -28.32 0.04
CA THR A 22 -1.87 -28.91 1.21
C THR A 22 -2.77 -30.01 1.79
N ALA A 23 -2.17 -31.04 2.42
CA ALA A 23 -2.97 -32.06 3.09
C ALA A 23 -3.88 -31.48 4.19
N ARG A 24 -3.54 -30.28 4.70
CA ARG A 24 -4.35 -29.54 5.67
C ARG A 24 -5.58 -28.86 5.06
N ASP A 25 -5.63 -28.72 3.75
CA ASP A 25 -6.84 -28.27 3.06
C ASP A 25 -7.90 -29.37 3.02
N GLU A 26 -7.48 -30.63 3.17
CA GLU A 26 -8.36 -31.81 3.17
C GLU A 26 -8.83 -32.19 4.59
N TYR A 27 -8.27 -31.56 5.65
CA TYR A 27 -8.59 -31.86 7.04
C TYR A 27 -9.12 -30.64 7.79
N GLU A 28 -10.39 -30.70 8.12
CA GLU A 28 -11.05 -29.68 8.96
C GLU A 28 -10.92 -30.04 10.45
N GLY A 29 -9.83 -29.69 11.10
CA GLY A 29 -9.65 -29.93 12.53
C GLY A 29 -8.35 -29.35 13.08
N ALA A 30 -8.40 -28.88 14.32
CA ALA A 30 -7.24 -28.36 15.03
C ALA A 30 -6.43 -29.47 15.75
N LEU A 31 -7.03 -30.65 15.97
CA LEU A 31 -6.44 -31.74 16.74
C LEU A 31 -6.20 -32.97 15.86
N GLY A 32 -4.96 -33.46 15.82
CA GLY A 32 -4.62 -34.64 15.02
C GLY A 32 -3.16 -34.99 15.14
N VAL A 33 -2.78 -36.17 14.63
CA VAL A 33 -1.40 -36.57 14.41
C VAL A 33 -1.03 -36.18 12.99
N PHE A 34 -0.30 -35.07 12.84
CA PHE A 34 0.08 -34.52 11.55
C PHE A 34 1.40 -35.15 11.07
N LEU A 35 1.31 -35.96 10.00
CA LEU A 35 2.43 -36.62 9.33
C LEU A 35 2.45 -36.35 7.83
N ASP A 36 1.96 -35.19 7.45
CA ASP A 36 1.59 -34.79 6.07
C ASP A 36 2.65 -33.95 5.36
N ALA A 37 3.44 -33.17 6.10
CA ALA A 37 4.28 -32.11 5.54
C ALA A 37 5.79 -32.32 5.77
N ASN A 38 6.23 -33.51 6.13
CA ASN A 38 7.64 -33.87 6.38
C ASN A 38 8.33 -32.96 7.40
N GLU A 39 7.57 -32.39 8.33
CA GLU A 39 8.07 -31.49 9.37
C GLU A 39 8.83 -32.27 10.44
N SER A 40 9.79 -31.62 11.13
CA SER A 40 10.44 -32.19 12.26
C SER A 40 9.45 -32.46 13.41
N PRO A 41 9.46 -33.66 14.06
CA PRO A 41 8.59 -33.92 15.20
C PRO A 41 9.05 -33.21 16.47
N PHE A 42 10.25 -32.66 16.51
CA PHE A 42 10.82 -32.01 17.69
C PHE A 42 10.29 -30.59 17.82
N ASN A 43 9.38 -30.40 18.77
CA ASN A 43 8.71 -29.12 18.96
C ASN A 43 9.65 -28.07 19.59
N ASN A 44 9.87 -26.99 18.88
CA ASN A 44 10.58 -25.79 19.35
C ASN A 44 9.71 -24.53 19.25
N GLY A 45 8.39 -24.69 19.03
CA GLY A 45 7.43 -23.62 18.80
C GLY A 45 7.26 -23.22 17.34
N TYR A 46 8.18 -23.64 16.46
CA TYR A 46 8.21 -23.24 15.04
C TYR A 46 8.43 -24.42 14.09
N ASN A 47 8.34 -25.64 14.58
CA ASN A 47 8.58 -26.86 13.80
C ASN A 47 7.43 -27.20 12.83
N ARG A 48 6.31 -26.50 12.89
CA ARG A 48 5.12 -26.71 12.05
C ARG A 48 4.90 -25.56 11.09
N TYR A 49 4.47 -25.85 9.86
CA TYR A 49 4.02 -24.84 8.94
C TYR A 49 2.81 -24.07 9.51
N PRO A 50 2.72 -22.76 9.24
CA PRO A 50 1.55 -21.97 9.63
C PRO A 50 0.31 -22.36 8.83
N ASP A 51 -0.85 -21.84 9.24
CA ASP A 51 -2.08 -21.90 8.43
C ASP A 51 -1.87 -21.17 7.10
N PRO A 52 -1.97 -21.86 5.94
CA PRO A 52 -1.81 -21.25 4.63
C PRO A 52 -2.89 -20.21 4.29
N HIS A 53 -4.02 -20.26 4.99
CA HIS A 53 -5.16 -19.36 4.79
C HIS A 53 -5.23 -18.21 5.80
N GLN A 54 -4.39 -18.23 6.83
CA GLN A 54 -4.33 -17.25 7.93
C GLN A 54 -5.71 -16.96 8.55
N LYS A 55 -6.52 -17.98 8.79
CA LYS A 55 -7.95 -17.87 9.18
C LYS A 55 -8.14 -16.97 10.40
N GLU A 56 -7.46 -17.27 11.51
CA GLU A 56 -7.56 -16.51 12.76
C GLU A 56 -7.19 -15.03 12.57
N LEU A 57 -6.11 -14.77 11.83
CA LEU A 57 -5.68 -13.40 11.56
C LEU A 57 -6.65 -12.64 10.65
N LYS A 58 -7.22 -13.31 9.64
CA LYS A 58 -8.26 -12.74 8.78
C LYS A 58 -9.55 -12.45 9.54
N GLU A 59 -9.96 -13.31 10.45
CA GLU A 59 -11.13 -13.10 11.31
C GLU A 59 -10.92 -11.86 12.18
N ARG A 60 -9.76 -11.74 12.85
CA ARG A 60 -9.45 -10.56 13.65
C ARG A 60 -9.41 -9.28 12.82
N LEU A 61 -8.79 -9.31 11.65
CA LEU A 61 -8.76 -8.15 10.75
C LEU A 61 -10.14 -7.84 10.15
N SER A 62 -10.98 -8.85 9.93
CA SER A 62 -12.37 -8.68 9.51
C SER A 62 -13.17 -7.84 10.53
N GLU A 63 -13.02 -8.13 11.82
CA GLU A 63 -13.63 -7.35 12.90
C GLU A 63 -13.16 -5.88 12.89
N ILE A 64 -11.84 -5.67 12.79
CA ILE A 64 -11.23 -4.33 12.84
C ILE A 64 -11.58 -3.51 11.58
N LYS A 65 -11.52 -4.13 10.41
CA LYS A 65 -11.73 -3.42 9.14
C LYS A 65 -13.20 -3.36 8.73
N GLY A 66 -14.09 -4.16 9.35
CA GLY A 66 -15.50 -4.24 8.98
C GLY A 66 -15.71 -4.82 7.56
N VAL A 67 -14.82 -5.71 7.13
CA VAL A 67 -14.85 -6.39 5.82
C VAL A 67 -14.82 -7.89 6.07
N PRO A 68 -15.71 -8.70 5.46
CA PRO A 68 -15.70 -10.16 5.66
C PRO A 68 -14.35 -10.81 5.33
N SER A 69 -13.93 -11.81 6.08
CA SER A 69 -12.62 -12.47 5.93
C SER A 69 -12.38 -13.03 4.51
N LYS A 70 -13.42 -13.45 3.80
CA LYS A 70 -13.37 -13.91 2.41
C LYS A 70 -13.01 -12.81 1.40
N ASN A 71 -13.19 -11.54 1.77
CA ASN A 71 -12.82 -10.37 0.98
C ASN A 71 -11.43 -9.81 1.37
N ILE A 72 -10.69 -10.52 2.24
CA ILE A 72 -9.38 -10.10 2.73
C ILE A 72 -8.30 -11.07 2.21
N PHE A 73 -7.36 -10.54 1.46
CA PHE A 73 -6.09 -11.20 1.16
C PHE A 73 -5.01 -10.65 2.08
N LEU A 74 -4.11 -11.53 2.57
CA LEU A 74 -2.95 -11.13 3.38
C LEU A 74 -1.66 -11.44 2.63
N GLY A 75 -0.82 -10.42 2.49
CA GLY A 75 0.46 -10.50 1.80
C GLY A 75 1.65 -10.11 2.67
N ASN A 76 2.84 -10.47 2.24
CA ASN A 76 4.11 -10.07 2.84
C ASN A 76 4.41 -8.58 2.54
N GLY A 77 3.68 -7.69 3.20
CA GLY A 77 3.45 -6.30 2.82
C GLY A 77 2.39 -6.20 1.72
N SER A 78 1.86 -4.99 1.50
CA SER A 78 0.99 -4.70 0.35
C SER A 78 1.70 -4.89 -1.00
N ASP A 79 3.03 -4.89 -1.00
CA ASP A 79 3.86 -5.14 -2.18
C ASP A 79 3.58 -6.51 -2.80
N GLU A 80 3.29 -7.55 -2.00
CA GLU A 80 2.91 -8.87 -2.54
C GLU A 80 1.58 -8.81 -3.29
N ALA A 81 0.61 -8.05 -2.78
CA ALA A 81 -0.66 -7.86 -3.48
C ALA A 81 -0.49 -7.06 -4.78
N ILE A 82 0.39 -6.04 -4.79
CA ILE A 82 0.74 -5.31 -6.01
C ILE A 82 1.32 -6.27 -7.06
N ASP A 83 2.30 -7.11 -6.69
CA ASP A 83 2.90 -8.08 -7.60
C ASP A 83 1.87 -9.10 -8.11
N LEU A 84 0.96 -9.55 -7.25
CA LEU A 84 -0.11 -10.48 -7.64
C LEU A 84 -1.08 -9.87 -8.66
N VAL A 85 -1.36 -8.56 -8.63
CA VAL A 85 -2.15 -7.91 -9.70
C VAL A 85 -1.48 -8.15 -11.05
N PHE A 86 -0.18 -7.93 -11.15
CA PHE A 86 0.54 -8.19 -12.41
C PHE A 86 0.54 -9.67 -12.78
N ARG A 87 0.87 -10.54 -11.85
CA ARG A 87 0.98 -11.99 -12.12
C ARG A 87 -0.34 -12.64 -12.51
N VAL A 88 -1.45 -12.18 -11.95
CA VAL A 88 -2.79 -12.75 -12.20
C VAL A 88 -3.42 -12.18 -13.46
N PHE A 89 -3.27 -10.88 -13.70
CA PHE A 89 -4.09 -10.18 -14.70
C PHE A 89 -3.32 -9.66 -15.91
N CYS A 90 -1.99 -9.47 -15.82
CA CYS A 90 -1.23 -8.86 -16.90
C CYS A 90 -0.40 -9.90 -17.67
N GLU A 91 -0.67 -10.09 -18.96
CA GLU A 91 0.16 -10.90 -19.82
C GLU A 91 1.45 -10.16 -20.19
N PRO A 92 2.65 -10.70 -19.84
CA PRO A 92 3.91 -10.04 -20.10
C PRO A 92 4.09 -9.66 -21.58
N ARG A 93 4.71 -8.51 -21.86
CA ARG A 93 5.00 -7.97 -23.21
C ARG A 93 3.77 -7.65 -24.07
N LYS A 94 2.57 -7.82 -23.52
CA LYS A 94 1.31 -7.60 -24.25
C LYS A 94 0.46 -6.57 -23.55
N ASP A 95 0.23 -6.78 -22.26
CA ASP A 95 -0.66 -5.95 -21.47
C ASP A 95 0.11 -4.78 -20.85
N ASN A 96 -0.62 -3.76 -20.45
CA ASN A 96 -0.09 -2.59 -19.78
C ASN A 96 -0.92 -2.24 -18.54
N VAL A 97 -0.34 -1.41 -17.70
CA VAL A 97 -1.00 -0.77 -16.57
C VAL A 97 -0.77 0.72 -16.60
N VAL A 98 -1.67 1.48 -15.99
CA VAL A 98 -1.55 2.93 -15.86
C VAL A 98 -1.34 3.29 -14.40
N ALA A 99 -0.51 4.29 -14.11
CA ALA A 99 -0.39 4.86 -12.78
C ALA A 99 -0.17 6.38 -12.82
N ILE A 100 -0.53 7.06 -11.75
CA ILE A 100 -0.20 8.47 -11.56
C ILE A 100 1.29 8.64 -11.25
N THR A 101 1.85 9.78 -11.62
CA THR A 101 3.22 10.17 -11.26
C THR A 101 3.28 11.65 -10.86
N PRO A 102 3.97 12.04 -9.76
CA PRO A 102 4.72 11.19 -8.84
C PRO A 102 3.82 10.32 -7.94
N SER A 103 4.21 9.08 -7.73
CA SER A 103 3.52 8.15 -6.83
C SER A 103 4.48 7.09 -6.25
N TYR A 104 3.94 6.02 -5.66
CA TYR A 104 4.72 4.96 -5.04
C TYR A 104 5.53 4.18 -6.08
N GLY A 105 6.86 4.20 -5.93
CA GLY A 105 7.78 3.66 -6.92
C GLY A 105 7.71 2.15 -7.16
N MET A 106 7.07 1.39 -6.27
CA MET A 106 6.95 -0.06 -6.43
C MET A 106 6.03 -0.47 -7.58
N TYR A 107 5.09 0.36 -8.00
CA TYR A 107 4.30 0.06 -9.20
C TYR A 107 5.20 -0.10 -10.43
N LYS A 108 6.16 0.80 -10.59
CA LYS A 108 7.14 0.74 -11.69
C LYS A 108 8.08 -0.46 -11.58
N VAL A 109 8.51 -0.77 -10.36
CA VAL A 109 9.38 -1.92 -10.10
C VAL A 109 8.63 -3.22 -10.37
N ALA A 110 7.39 -3.36 -9.88
CA ALA A 110 6.56 -4.54 -10.10
C ALA A 110 6.21 -4.74 -11.59
N ALA A 111 5.87 -3.66 -12.30
CA ALA A 111 5.64 -3.71 -13.74
C ALA A 111 6.90 -4.21 -14.49
N ALA A 112 8.07 -3.66 -14.17
CA ALA A 112 9.33 -4.08 -14.79
C ALA A 112 9.70 -5.53 -14.47
N MET A 113 9.50 -5.99 -13.21
CA MET A 113 9.74 -7.39 -12.83
C MET A 113 8.84 -8.38 -13.58
N ASN A 114 7.61 -7.97 -13.90
CA ASN A 114 6.63 -8.79 -14.61
C ASN A 114 6.66 -8.57 -16.14
N ASP A 115 7.62 -7.78 -16.67
CA ASP A 115 7.74 -7.45 -18.10
C ASP A 115 6.43 -6.89 -18.70
N VAL A 116 5.78 -5.97 -17.93
CA VAL A 116 4.54 -5.28 -18.27
C VAL A 116 4.82 -3.79 -18.45
N GLU A 117 4.26 -3.18 -19.50
CA GLU A 117 4.37 -1.74 -19.74
C GLU A 117 3.65 -0.96 -18.64
N LEU A 118 4.35 0.03 -18.05
CA LEU A 118 3.73 1.03 -17.18
C LEU A 118 3.59 2.36 -17.92
N ARG A 119 2.39 2.85 -18.07
CA ARG A 119 2.07 4.19 -18.57
C ARG A 119 1.85 5.13 -17.41
N GLU A 120 2.62 6.21 -17.35
CA GLU A 120 2.55 7.19 -16.27
C GLU A 120 1.80 8.43 -16.71
N VAL A 121 0.77 8.84 -15.95
CA VAL A 121 0.03 10.10 -16.12
C VAL A 121 0.45 11.08 -15.03
N SER A 122 0.93 12.25 -15.42
CA SER A 122 1.46 13.23 -14.47
C SER A 122 0.34 13.94 -13.72
N LEU A 123 0.49 14.06 -12.40
CA LEU A 123 -0.30 14.99 -11.60
C LEU A 123 0.03 16.44 -11.98
N ASP A 124 -0.90 17.34 -11.77
CA ASP A 124 -0.69 18.78 -11.94
C ASP A 124 0.14 19.39 -10.78
N GLU A 125 0.33 20.70 -10.79
CA GLU A 125 1.08 21.44 -9.75
C GLU A 125 0.45 21.41 -8.36
N ASN A 126 -0.84 21.07 -8.27
CA ASN A 126 -1.62 20.93 -7.04
C ASN A 126 -1.84 19.45 -6.67
N PHE A 127 -1.27 18.54 -7.45
CA PHE A 127 -1.40 17.10 -7.29
C PHE A 127 -2.85 16.61 -7.37
N SER A 128 -3.66 17.22 -8.25
CA SER A 128 -5.04 16.80 -8.53
C SER A 128 -5.06 15.48 -9.29
N LEU A 129 -6.13 14.69 -9.12
CA LEU A 129 -6.30 13.41 -9.83
C LEU A 129 -6.71 13.70 -11.30
N PRO A 130 -5.93 13.30 -12.30
CA PRO A 130 -6.21 13.51 -13.71
C PRO A 130 -7.09 12.36 -14.27
N THR A 131 -8.34 12.28 -13.83
CA THR A 131 -9.25 11.16 -14.14
C THR A 131 -9.46 11.00 -15.64
N ASP A 132 -9.68 12.09 -16.37
CA ASP A 132 -9.93 12.05 -17.82
C ASP A 132 -8.68 11.56 -18.59
N GLU A 133 -7.50 12.01 -18.19
CA GLU A 133 -6.22 11.61 -18.79
C GLU A 133 -5.91 10.15 -18.49
N LEU A 134 -6.22 9.66 -17.27
CA LEU A 134 -6.04 8.26 -16.90
C LEU A 134 -6.91 7.35 -17.77
N LEU A 135 -8.17 7.75 -18.00
CA LEU A 135 -9.10 7.03 -18.88
C LEU A 135 -8.67 7.11 -20.35
N ALA A 136 -8.16 8.25 -20.81
CA ALA A 136 -7.74 8.45 -22.19
C ALA A 136 -6.45 7.69 -22.57
N VAL A 137 -5.55 7.45 -21.61
CA VAL A 137 -4.29 6.69 -21.82
C VAL A 137 -4.54 5.19 -21.79
N ALA A 138 -5.63 4.74 -21.16
CA ALA A 138 -6.02 3.33 -21.11
C ALA A 138 -6.50 2.84 -22.48
N ASP A 139 -6.12 1.61 -22.82
CA ASP A 139 -6.54 0.92 -24.05
C ASP A 139 -7.07 -0.49 -23.76
N GLU A 140 -7.34 -1.26 -24.80
CA GLU A 140 -7.86 -2.65 -24.70
C GLU A 140 -6.92 -3.62 -23.98
N ASN A 141 -5.62 -3.32 -23.93
CA ASN A 141 -4.60 -4.10 -23.23
C ASN A 141 -4.33 -3.57 -21.82
N THR A 142 -4.94 -2.47 -21.41
CA THR A 142 -4.81 -1.95 -20.05
C THR A 142 -5.59 -2.81 -19.07
N LYS A 143 -4.88 -3.41 -18.11
CA LYS A 143 -5.44 -4.34 -17.13
C LYS A 143 -5.76 -3.69 -15.80
N ALA A 144 -4.93 -2.73 -15.38
CA ALA A 144 -5.13 -2.07 -14.11
C ALA A 144 -4.71 -0.59 -14.16
N ILE A 145 -5.38 0.23 -13.33
CA ILE A 145 -4.97 1.58 -12.99
C ILE A 145 -4.62 1.61 -11.51
N PHE A 146 -3.42 2.11 -11.17
CA PHE A 146 -2.93 2.23 -9.80
C PHE A 146 -3.03 3.68 -9.33
N LEU A 147 -3.70 3.88 -8.20
CA LEU A 147 -3.77 5.14 -7.45
C LEU A 147 -3.18 4.91 -6.05
N CYS A 148 -2.56 5.93 -5.48
CA CYS A 148 -2.17 5.94 -4.07
C CYS A 148 -2.89 7.11 -3.38
N SER A 149 -3.73 6.83 -2.38
CA SER A 149 -4.51 7.88 -1.70
C SER A 149 -4.69 7.53 -0.22
N PRO A 150 -4.08 8.30 0.69
CA PRO A 150 -3.18 9.46 0.48
C PRO A 150 -1.93 9.12 -0.32
N ASN A 151 -1.54 10.02 -1.24
CA ASN A 151 -0.47 9.74 -2.19
C ASN A 151 0.92 9.87 -1.57
N ASN A 152 1.83 9.02 -1.96
CA ASN A 152 3.24 9.08 -1.62
C ASN A 152 4.07 9.37 -2.90
N PRO A 153 4.75 10.51 -3.03
CA PRO A 153 5.28 11.33 -1.92
C PRO A 153 4.50 12.61 -1.60
N THR A 154 3.39 12.89 -2.23
CA THR A 154 2.74 14.22 -2.18
C THR A 154 1.93 14.46 -0.91
N GLY A 155 1.43 13.41 -0.27
CA GLY A 155 0.73 13.44 1.02
C GLY A 155 -0.77 13.66 0.94
N ASN A 156 -1.28 14.16 -0.16
CA ASN A 156 -2.70 14.49 -0.33
C ASN A 156 -3.58 13.27 -0.62
N SER A 157 -4.83 13.32 -0.16
CA SER A 157 -5.89 12.42 -0.59
C SER A 157 -6.52 12.93 -1.89
N PHE A 158 -7.03 12.00 -2.71
CA PHE A 158 -7.83 12.34 -3.87
C PHE A 158 -9.32 12.38 -3.52
N PRO A 159 -10.13 13.19 -4.23
CA PRO A 159 -11.57 13.24 -4.04
C PRO A 159 -12.20 11.86 -4.28
N ARG A 160 -13.02 11.42 -3.31
CA ARG A 160 -13.71 10.13 -3.38
C ARG A 160 -14.49 9.95 -4.67
N GLU A 161 -15.22 10.99 -5.07
CA GLU A 161 -16.08 10.97 -6.27
C GLU A 161 -15.27 10.74 -7.55
N GLU A 162 -14.09 11.36 -7.67
CA GLU A 162 -13.20 11.18 -8.82
C GLU A 162 -12.61 9.77 -8.87
N MET A 163 -12.23 9.22 -7.72
CA MET A 163 -11.75 7.83 -7.66
C MET A 163 -12.85 6.84 -8.02
N LEU A 164 -14.08 7.05 -7.52
CA LEU A 164 -15.21 6.19 -7.85
C LEU A 164 -15.64 6.32 -9.32
N ARG A 165 -15.59 7.52 -9.89
CA ARG A 165 -15.80 7.76 -11.31
C ARG A 165 -14.82 6.94 -12.16
N LEU A 166 -13.54 6.94 -11.78
CA LEU A 166 -12.53 6.12 -12.46
C LEU A 166 -12.88 4.63 -12.39
N VAL A 167 -13.32 4.13 -11.22
CA VAL A 167 -13.74 2.73 -11.04
C VAL A 167 -14.94 2.38 -11.91
N ASP A 168 -15.91 3.30 -12.01
CA ASP A 168 -17.15 3.07 -12.75
C ASP A 168 -16.97 3.16 -14.27
N GLU A 169 -16.04 4.00 -14.76
CA GLU A 169 -15.82 4.22 -16.19
C GLU A 169 -14.72 3.32 -16.78
N PHE A 170 -13.79 2.80 -15.97
CA PHE A 170 -12.72 1.93 -16.46
C PHE A 170 -13.15 0.46 -16.46
N GLU A 171 -12.96 -0.23 -17.58
CA GLU A 171 -13.34 -1.64 -17.74
C GLU A 171 -12.37 -2.66 -17.13
N GLY A 172 -11.18 -2.23 -16.69
CA GLY A 172 -10.18 -3.03 -15.99
C GLY A 172 -10.25 -2.88 -14.48
N LEU A 173 -9.18 -3.30 -13.78
CA LEU A 173 -9.07 -3.19 -12.33
C LEU A 173 -8.61 -1.78 -11.92
N VAL A 174 -9.20 -1.22 -10.88
CA VAL A 174 -8.68 -0.03 -10.21
C VAL A 174 -8.12 -0.43 -8.85
N VAL A 175 -6.82 -0.20 -8.66
CA VAL A 175 -6.12 -0.50 -7.42
C VAL A 175 -5.88 0.81 -6.67
N VAL A 176 -6.52 0.99 -5.53
CA VAL A 176 -6.34 2.15 -4.66
C VAL A 176 -5.49 1.74 -3.47
N ASP A 177 -4.26 2.24 -3.45
CA ASP A 177 -3.33 2.01 -2.34
C ASP A 177 -3.60 3.01 -1.22
N GLU A 178 -4.24 2.52 -0.17
CA GLU A 178 -4.62 3.22 1.04
C GLU A 178 -3.62 3.00 2.18
N ALA A 179 -2.33 2.86 1.90
CA ALA A 179 -1.31 2.61 2.92
C ALA A 179 -1.26 3.67 4.03
N TYR A 180 -1.80 4.86 3.79
CA TYR A 180 -1.80 5.99 4.72
C TYR A 180 -3.20 6.41 5.17
N ILE A 181 -4.25 5.68 4.81
CA ILE A 181 -5.65 6.06 5.04
C ILE A 181 -6.00 6.25 6.53
N ASP A 182 -5.37 5.48 7.42
CA ASP A 182 -5.62 5.59 8.86
C ASP A 182 -5.20 6.98 9.42
N PHE A 183 -4.34 7.75 8.73
CA PHE A 183 -3.95 9.12 9.09
C PHE A 183 -4.85 10.20 8.47
N ALA A 184 -5.66 9.86 7.49
CA ALA A 184 -6.55 10.79 6.81
C ALA A 184 -7.83 11.05 7.60
N ASP A 185 -8.50 12.15 7.27
CA ASP A 185 -9.87 12.39 7.69
C ASP A 185 -10.87 11.86 6.65
N ALA A 186 -10.37 11.52 5.45
CA ALA A 186 -11.15 10.89 4.40
C ALA A 186 -11.49 9.44 4.74
N GLU A 187 -12.69 9.00 4.35
CA GLU A 187 -13.11 7.62 4.52
C GLU A 187 -12.48 6.69 3.47
N SER A 188 -12.08 5.49 3.90
CA SER A 188 -11.62 4.42 3.02
C SER A 188 -12.70 4.01 2.00
N LEU A 189 -12.27 3.64 0.79
CA LEU A 189 -13.15 3.08 -0.23
C LEU A 189 -13.49 1.59 0.01
N LYS A 190 -13.09 1.00 1.11
CA LYS A 190 -13.27 -0.45 1.39
C LYS A 190 -14.73 -0.93 1.34
N SER A 191 -15.71 -0.07 1.61
CA SER A 191 -17.13 -0.41 1.51
C SER A 191 -17.60 -0.56 0.05
N GLU A 192 -16.90 0.04 -0.89
CA GLU A 192 -17.28 0.06 -2.30
C GLU A 192 -16.95 -1.25 -3.04
N ILE A 193 -16.10 -2.11 -2.47
CA ILE A 193 -15.71 -3.40 -3.08
C ILE A 193 -16.89 -4.36 -3.26
N PHE A 194 -17.99 -4.18 -2.52
CA PHE A 194 -19.16 -5.05 -2.61
C PHE A 194 -20.01 -4.76 -3.86
N GLU A 195 -20.02 -3.50 -4.30
CA GLU A 195 -20.75 -3.06 -5.47
C GLU A 195 -19.85 -2.98 -6.71
N ARG A 196 -18.57 -2.62 -6.51
CA ARG A 196 -17.56 -2.39 -7.56
C ARG A 196 -16.52 -3.52 -7.54
N LYS A 197 -16.83 -4.61 -8.23
CA LYS A 197 -16.03 -5.83 -8.22
C LYS A 197 -14.63 -5.69 -8.83
N ASN A 198 -14.41 -4.62 -9.62
CA ASN A 198 -13.13 -4.28 -10.22
C ASN A 198 -12.24 -3.39 -9.31
N LEU A 199 -12.70 -3.07 -8.09
CA LEU A 199 -11.95 -2.27 -7.12
C LEU A 199 -11.13 -3.17 -6.19
N ILE A 200 -9.86 -2.85 -6.05
CA ILE A 200 -8.94 -3.46 -5.08
C ILE A 200 -8.41 -2.36 -4.18
N ILE A 201 -8.60 -2.50 -2.88
CA ILE A 201 -8.05 -1.59 -1.87
C ILE A 201 -6.84 -2.25 -1.22
N LEU A 202 -5.69 -1.59 -1.27
CA LEU A 202 -4.50 -2.03 -0.56
C LEU A 202 -4.35 -1.28 0.76
N GLN A 203 -4.10 -1.99 1.84
CA GLN A 203 -3.78 -1.42 3.15
C GLN A 203 -2.57 -2.14 3.74
N THR A 204 -1.97 -1.56 4.77
CA THR A 204 -0.77 -2.13 5.40
C THR A 204 -0.76 -1.87 6.90
N LEU A 205 -0.20 -2.81 7.65
CA LEU A 205 0.09 -2.60 9.07
C LEU A 205 1.44 -1.91 9.30
N SER A 206 2.19 -1.61 8.22
CA SER A 206 3.53 -1.01 8.31
C SER A 206 3.56 0.46 8.72
N LYS A 207 2.45 1.18 8.64
CA LYS A 207 2.40 2.64 8.87
C LYS A 207 1.69 2.98 10.19
N ALA A 208 0.40 3.18 10.18
CA ALA A 208 -0.39 3.54 11.34
C ALA A 208 -0.30 2.51 12.49
N TRP A 209 -0.22 1.24 12.14
CA TRP A 209 -0.14 0.14 13.10
C TRP A 209 1.27 -0.16 13.62
N ALA A 210 2.27 0.64 13.26
CA ALA A 210 3.68 0.52 13.70
C ALA A 210 4.33 -0.86 13.51
N MET A 211 3.85 -1.67 12.58
CA MET A 211 4.29 -3.07 12.36
C MET A 211 5.14 -3.25 11.10
N ALA A 212 5.92 -2.23 10.71
CA ALA A 212 6.71 -2.28 9.48
C ALA A 212 7.67 -3.48 9.42
N GLY A 213 8.23 -3.88 10.57
CA GLY A 213 9.15 -5.02 10.67
C GLY A 213 8.48 -6.39 10.49
N LEU A 214 7.16 -6.50 10.67
CA LEU A 214 6.40 -7.75 10.55
C LEU A 214 5.93 -8.04 9.13
N ARG A 215 6.07 -7.07 8.23
CA ARG A 215 5.80 -7.23 6.80
C ARG A 215 4.39 -7.74 6.50
N LEU A 216 3.34 -7.17 7.10
CA LEU A 216 1.95 -7.55 6.81
C LEU A 216 1.21 -6.43 6.07
N GLY A 217 0.63 -6.79 4.93
CA GLY A 217 -0.27 -5.94 4.14
C GLY A 217 -1.53 -6.69 3.76
N LEU A 218 -2.54 -5.94 3.37
CA LEU A 218 -3.86 -6.44 3.01
C LEU A 218 -4.24 -5.99 1.59
N ALA A 219 -4.96 -6.86 0.88
CA ALA A 219 -5.83 -6.42 -0.21
C ALA A 219 -7.28 -6.74 0.17
N LEU A 220 -8.15 -5.74 0.05
CA LEU A 220 -9.58 -5.85 0.25
C LEU A 220 -10.23 -5.77 -1.13
N ALA A 221 -10.97 -6.80 -1.55
CA ALA A 221 -11.50 -6.89 -2.90
C ALA A 221 -12.72 -7.83 -2.97
N ASP A 222 -13.31 -7.95 -4.16
CA ASP A 222 -14.29 -9.02 -4.44
C ASP A 222 -13.68 -10.39 -4.10
N GLU A 223 -14.51 -11.29 -3.57
CA GLU A 223 -14.12 -12.64 -3.15
C GLU A 223 -13.34 -13.38 -4.25
N ARG A 224 -13.75 -13.20 -5.51
CA ARG A 224 -13.11 -13.84 -6.66
C ARG A 224 -11.65 -13.38 -6.86
N ILE A 225 -11.36 -12.11 -6.65
CA ILE A 225 -9.98 -11.58 -6.71
C ILE A 225 -9.14 -12.16 -5.57
N VAL A 226 -9.71 -12.22 -4.36
CA VAL A 226 -9.03 -12.80 -3.18
C VAL A 226 -8.72 -14.29 -3.39
N GLU A 227 -9.63 -15.05 -3.99
CA GLU A 227 -9.41 -16.45 -4.38
C GLU A 227 -8.25 -16.58 -5.38
N LEU A 228 -8.24 -15.77 -6.44
CA LEU A 228 -7.19 -15.77 -7.45
C LEU A 228 -5.82 -15.44 -6.85
N PHE A 229 -5.74 -14.45 -5.97
CA PHE A 229 -4.51 -14.13 -5.25
C PHE A 229 -4.05 -15.31 -4.37
N SER A 230 -5.00 -15.95 -3.67
CA SER A 230 -4.73 -17.10 -2.82
C SER A 230 -4.25 -18.34 -3.61
N GLN A 231 -4.71 -18.50 -4.84
CA GLN A 231 -4.26 -19.58 -5.74
C GLN A 231 -2.83 -19.37 -6.25
N VAL A 232 -2.40 -18.11 -6.44
CA VAL A 232 -1.10 -17.77 -7.06
C VAL A 232 -0.01 -17.48 -6.03
N LYS A 233 -0.36 -17.03 -4.82
CA LYS A 233 0.62 -16.81 -3.75
C LYS A 233 1.30 -18.11 -3.33
N TYR A 234 2.47 -18.03 -2.73
CA TYR A 234 3.06 -19.17 -2.04
C TYR A 234 2.20 -19.60 -0.85
N PRO A 235 2.01 -20.92 -0.59
CA PRO A 235 1.10 -21.40 0.45
C PRO A 235 1.33 -20.77 1.81
N TYR A 236 2.58 -20.70 2.25
CA TYR A 236 2.98 -20.21 3.56
C TYR A 236 3.67 -18.85 3.50
N ASN A 237 3.09 -17.92 2.71
CA ASN A 237 3.68 -16.61 2.47
C ASN A 237 3.90 -15.77 3.75
N ILE A 238 3.10 -15.96 4.79
CA ILE A 238 3.26 -15.28 6.08
C ILE A 238 3.66 -16.32 7.14
N ASN A 239 4.84 -16.13 7.73
CA ASN A 239 5.37 -17.05 8.73
C ASN A 239 4.58 -17.00 10.05
N ILE A 240 4.66 -18.08 10.84
CA ILE A 240 3.91 -18.23 12.08
C ILE A 240 4.24 -17.16 13.13
N ALA A 241 5.49 -16.73 13.22
CA ALA A 241 5.89 -15.72 14.20
C ALA A 241 5.24 -14.36 13.88
N ALA A 242 5.20 -13.97 12.60
CA ALA A 242 4.51 -12.76 12.18
C ALA A 242 3.00 -12.84 12.49
N GLN A 243 2.35 -13.98 12.18
CA GLN A 243 0.91 -14.14 12.46
C GLN A 243 0.63 -14.00 13.98
N GLN A 244 1.40 -14.69 14.82
CA GLN A 244 1.20 -14.65 16.28
C GLN A 244 1.46 -13.25 16.88
N ILE A 245 2.54 -12.59 16.47
CA ILE A 245 2.88 -11.26 16.99
C ILE A 245 1.83 -10.24 16.54
N VAL A 246 1.39 -10.30 15.28
CA VAL A 246 0.36 -9.38 14.77
C VAL A 246 -0.95 -9.56 15.54
N LEU A 247 -1.41 -10.80 15.78
CA LEU A 247 -2.60 -11.06 16.57
C LEU A 247 -2.52 -10.43 17.97
N GLN A 248 -1.37 -10.51 18.62
CA GLN A 248 -1.15 -9.89 19.93
C GLN A 248 -1.21 -8.35 19.83
N LEU A 249 -0.55 -7.75 18.84
CA LEU A 249 -0.49 -6.30 18.68
C LEU A 249 -1.85 -5.70 18.28
N LEU A 250 -2.67 -6.43 17.52
CA LEU A 250 -4.03 -6.02 17.16
C LEU A 250 -5.02 -5.99 18.33
N MET A 251 -4.61 -6.37 19.54
CA MET A 251 -5.39 -6.19 20.75
C MET A 251 -5.37 -4.75 21.28
N TYR A 252 -4.39 -3.95 20.85
CA TYR A 252 -4.20 -2.57 21.29
C TYR A 252 -4.76 -1.59 20.27
N PRO A 253 -5.58 -0.60 20.70
CA PRO A 253 -6.04 0.47 19.83
C PRO A 253 -4.88 1.38 19.42
N ILE A 254 -5.02 2.05 18.28
CA ILE A 254 -4.01 2.99 17.76
C ILE A 254 -4.48 4.44 17.74
N ASP A 255 -5.65 4.73 18.27
CA ASP A 255 -6.30 6.03 18.15
C ASP A 255 -5.48 7.16 18.80
N GLU A 256 -4.86 6.90 19.95
CA GLU A 256 -4.01 7.87 20.66
C GLU A 256 -2.73 8.16 19.84
N ASP A 257 -2.10 7.13 19.30
CA ASP A 257 -0.91 7.28 18.45
C ASP A 257 -1.25 8.05 17.17
N LEU A 258 -2.40 7.79 16.56
CA LEU A 258 -2.88 8.52 15.39
C LEU A 258 -3.13 10.00 15.69
N ALA A 259 -3.77 10.30 16.83
CA ALA A 259 -4.03 11.66 17.27
C ALA A 259 -2.71 12.43 17.51
N GLU A 260 -1.75 11.80 18.18
CA GLU A 260 -0.42 12.38 18.41
C GLU A 260 0.31 12.67 17.08
N ILE A 261 0.34 11.71 16.14
CA ILE A 261 0.99 11.92 14.85
C ILE A 261 0.34 13.05 14.05
N LYS A 262 -0.99 13.16 14.07
CA LYS A 262 -1.72 14.27 13.43
C LYS A 262 -1.39 15.63 14.07
N SER A 263 -1.32 15.70 15.40
CA SER A 263 -0.92 16.91 16.14
C SER A 263 0.51 17.30 15.79
N GLN A 264 1.43 16.36 15.89
CA GLN A 264 2.85 16.60 15.57
C GLN A 264 3.04 17.00 14.09
N ARG A 265 2.24 16.47 13.16
CA ARG A 265 2.25 16.88 11.75
C ARG A 265 1.93 18.38 11.60
N ALA A 266 0.91 18.86 12.32
CA ALA A 266 0.54 20.26 12.29
C ALA A 266 1.62 21.16 12.90
N GLU A 267 2.16 20.80 14.07
CA GLU A 267 3.23 21.53 14.74
C GLU A 267 4.51 21.63 13.90
N VAL A 268 4.93 20.50 13.29
CA VAL A 268 6.11 20.47 12.40
C VAL A 268 5.87 21.34 11.17
N ALA A 269 4.67 21.31 10.58
CA ALA A 269 4.36 22.17 9.44
C ALA A 269 4.43 23.66 9.80
N GLU A 270 3.93 24.07 10.98
CA GLU A 270 4.01 25.45 11.47
C GLU A 270 5.47 25.91 11.68
N GLU A 271 6.30 25.05 12.28
CA GLU A 271 7.72 25.39 12.50
C GLU A 271 8.52 25.46 11.19
N LEU A 272 8.26 24.55 10.26
CA LEU A 272 8.88 24.56 8.92
C LEU A 272 8.50 25.83 8.14
N ALA A 273 7.26 26.30 8.26
CA ALA A 273 6.79 27.50 7.56
C ALA A 273 7.51 28.79 8.00
N LYS A 274 8.14 28.80 9.18
CA LYS A 274 8.91 29.91 9.70
C LYS A 274 10.34 30.00 9.12
N LEU A 275 10.79 28.95 8.45
CA LEU A 275 12.16 28.88 7.93
C LEU A 275 12.28 29.60 6.58
N PRO A 276 13.26 30.52 6.40
CA PRO A 276 13.32 31.42 5.25
C PRO A 276 13.61 30.73 3.91
N PHE A 277 14.12 29.50 3.93
CA PHE A 277 14.42 28.71 2.74
C PHE A 277 13.29 27.73 2.36
N VAL A 278 12.24 27.64 3.17
CA VAL A 278 11.06 26.83 2.84
C VAL A 278 10.14 27.66 1.94
N LYS A 279 9.84 27.11 0.76
CA LYS A 279 8.99 27.76 -0.26
C LYS A 279 7.52 27.37 -0.15
N ARG A 280 7.28 26.06 0.04
CA ARG A 280 5.94 25.50 0.10
C ARG A 280 5.94 24.25 0.96
N ILE A 281 4.92 24.10 1.76
CA ILE A 281 4.56 22.85 2.45
C ILE A 281 3.26 22.39 1.82
N TYR A 282 3.28 21.19 1.25
CA TYR A 282 2.08 20.64 0.62
C TYR A 282 1.15 20.08 1.70
N PRO A 283 -0.19 20.24 1.55
CA PRO A 283 -1.15 19.60 2.44
C PRO A 283 -0.94 18.08 2.48
N SER A 284 -1.09 17.49 3.67
CA SER A 284 -0.85 16.06 3.83
C SER A 284 -1.87 15.41 4.75
N ASP A 285 -2.42 14.29 4.29
CA ASP A 285 -3.25 13.36 5.04
C ASP A 285 -2.48 12.10 5.47
N ALA A 286 -1.15 12.08 5.24
CA ALA A 286 -0.26 10.99 5.60
C ALA A 286 0.54 11.30 6.88
N ASN A 287 1.43 10.39 7.28
CA ASN A 287 2.36 10.58 8.40
C ASN A 287 3.69 11.26 7.96
N PHE A 288 3.66 12.06 6.93
CA PHE A 288 4.81 12.80 6.42
C PHE A 288 4.35 14.12 5.77
N LEU A 289 5.30 15.01 5.55
CA LEU A 289 5.11 16.25 4.78
C LEU A 289 6.01 16.22 3.54
N LEU A 290 5.50 16.73 2.42
CA LEU A 290 6.30 17.11 1.26
C LEU A 290 6.58 18.61 1.38
N VAL A 291 7.89 18.97 1.42
CA VAL A 291 8.33 20.33 1.67
C VAL A 291 9.25 20.78 0.55
N GLN A 292 8.87 21.84 -0.15
CA GLN A 292 9.70 22.46 -1.18
C GLN A 292 10.61 23.51 -0.54
N VAL A 293 11.88 23.44 -0.84
CA VAL A 293 12.92 24.33 -0.30
C VAL A 293 13.75 24.94 -1.43
N ASP A 294 14.54 25.96 -1.12
CA ASP A 294 15.41 26.64 -2.10
C ASP A 294 16.42 25.69 -2.75
N ASN A 295 17.06 24.84 -1.95
CA ASN A 295 18.04 23.86 -2.43
C ASN A 295 17.91 22.56 -1.64
N ALA A 296 17.11 21.63 -2.17
CA ALA A 296 16.81 20.36 -1.50
C ALA A 296 18.05 19.49 -1.28
N ASP A 297 19.01 19.51 -2.20
CA ASP A 297 20.22 18.70 -2.07
C ASP A 297 21.10 19.24 -0.93
N ALA A 298 21.28 20.57 -0.82
CA ALA A 298 22.08 21.16 0.26
C ALA A 298 21.41 21.00 1.63
N VAL A 299 20.08 21.20 1.73
CA VAL A 299 19.34 20.97 2.99
C VAL A 299 19.41 19.49 3.39
N TYR A 300 19.30 18.58 2.42
CA TYR A 300 19.44 17.15 2.67
C TYR A 300 20.81 16.79 3.22
N GLU A 301 21.90 17.28 2.60
CA GLU A 301 23.28 17.03 3.07
C GLU A 301 23.53 17.61 4.47
N HIS A 302 23.00 18.80 4.77
CA HIS A 302 23.04 19.36 6.12
C HIS A 302 22.39 18.44 7.16
N LEU A 303 21.16 17.96 6.87
CA LEU A 303 20.43 17.03 7.74
C LEU A 303 21.20 15.71 7.94
N ILE A 304 21.79 15.16 6.87
CA ILE A 304 22.63 13.96 6.95
C ILE A 304 23.84 14.21 7.85
N GLY A 305 24.46 15.39 7.78
CA GLY A 305 25.55 15.79 8.66
C GLY A 305 25.15 15.75 10.14
N ASP A 306 23.93 16.17 10.45
CA ASP A 306 23.33 16.10 11.78
C ASP A 306 22.72 14.74 12.13
N LYS A 307 22.89 13.72 11.27
CA LYS A 307 22.36 12.36 11.39
C LYS A 307 20.82 12.29 11.40
N ILE A 308 20.19 13.23 10.72
CA ILE A 308 18.73 13.27 10.50
C ILE A 308 18.43 12.81 9.08
N ILE A 309 17.77 11.66 8.95
CA ILE A 309 17.58 11.00 7.68
C ILE A 309 16.17 11.27 7.17
N VAL A 310 16.06 12.05 6.10
CA VAL A 310 14.81 12.32 5.37
C VAL A 310 14.88 11.74 3.96
N ARG A 311 13.87 11.93 3.14
CA ARG A 311 13.91 11.50 1.73
C ARG A 311 14.03 12.69 0.79
N ASN A 312 15.16 12.80 0.13
CA ASN A 312 15.33 13.75 -0.97
C ASN A 312 14.47 13.31 -2.17
N ARG A 313 13.60 14.23 -2.66
CA ARG A 313 12.71 14.02 -3.80
C ARG A 313 13.04 14.92 -5.00
N ASN A 314 14.15 15.65 -4.91
CA ASN A 314 14.58 16.61 -5.93
C ASN A 314 14.65 16.03 -7.36
N ARG A 315 14.94 14.72 -7.48
CA ARG A 315 15.03 14.03 -8.78
C ARG A 315 13.70 13.35 -9.21
N VAL A 316 12.64 13.51 -8.44
CA VAL A 316 11.32 12.95 -8.76
C VAL A 316 10.53 13.99 -9.53
N LYS A 317 10.10 13.67 -10.75
CA LYS A 317 9.30 14.55 -11.60
C LYS A 317 8.08 15.06 -10.85
N GLY A 318 7.87 16.37 -10.83
CA GLY A 318 6.81 17.06 -10.10
C GLY A 318 7.10 17.27 -8.60
N CYS A 319 8.28 16.85 -8.10
CA CYS A 319 8.74 17.09 -6.74
C CYS A 319 10.11 17.78 -6.69
N GLU A 320 10.45 18.53 -7.76
CA GLU A 320 11.72 19.25 -7.84
C GLU A 320 11.84 20.25 -6.68
N GLY A 321 13.00 20.26 -6.04
CA GLY A 321 13.24 21.07 -4.85
C GLY A 321 12.58 20.55 -3.58
N CYS A 322 12.04 19.32 -3.57
CA CYS A 322 11.29 18.81 -2.42
C CYS A 322 12.05 17.78 -1.59
N LEU A 323 11.80 17.84 -0.28
CA LEU A 323 12.12 16.82 0.70
C LEU A 323 10.82 16.20 1.22
N ARG A 324 10.76 14.87 1.39
CA ARG A 324 9.70 14.21 2.13
C ARG A 324 10.19 13.90 3.54
N ILE A 325 9.51 14.47 4.53
CA ILE A 325 9.87 14.41 5.95
C ILE A 325 8.80 13.61 6.67
N THR A 326 9.17 12.47 7.25
CA THR A 326 8.27 11.67 8.09
C THR A 326 8.09 12.33 9.44
N ILE A 327 6.89 12.33 9.99
CA ILE A 327 6.59 12.80 11.33
C ILE A 327 7.07 11.75 12.33
N GLY A 328 7.98 12.15 13.20
CA GLY A 328 8.54 11.33 14.27
C GLY A 328 7.86 11.61 15.61
N LEU A 329 8.45 11.08 16.68
CA LEU A 329 8.11 11.47 18.04
C LEU A 329 8.46 12.94 18.28
N SER A 330 7.81 13.59 19.26
CA SER A 330 8.00 15.00 19.57
C SER A 330 9.51 15.36 19.70
N GLY A 331 10.29 14.55 20.44
CA GLY A 331 11.73 14.78 20.58
C GLY A 331 12.54 14.62 19.28
N GLU A 332 12.10 13.82 18.32
CA GLU A 332 12.72 13.68 17.01
C GLU A 332 12.38 14.88 16.13
N ASN A 333 11.14 15.33 16.17
CA ASN A 333 10.66 16.51 15.45
C ASN A 333 11.37 17.80 15.94
N VAL A 334 11.58 17.94 17.26
CA VAL A 334 12.35 19.05 17.84
C VAL A 334 13.78 19.07 17.28
N LYS A 335 14.47 17.93 17.27
CA LYS A 335 15.83 17.82 16.71
C LYS A 335 15.88 18.19 15.22
N LEU A 336 14.88 17.77 14.44
CA LEU A 336 14.76 18.15 13.04
C LEU A 336 14.67 19.69 12.88
N ILE A 337 13.75 20.31 13.62
CA ILE A 337 13.53 21.77 13.54
C ILE A 337 14.76 22.54 14.03
N GLU A 338 15.39 22.11 15.13
CA GLU A 338 16.62 22.73 15.62
C GLU A 338 17.77 22.62 14.61
N SER A 339 17.93 21.48 13.94
CA SER A 339 18.91 21.31 12.87
C SER A 339 18.63 22.27 11.71
N LEU A 340 17.41 22.32 11.23
CA LEU A 340 17.01 23.20 10.13
C LEU A 340 17.14 24.68 10.47
N LYS A 341 16.93 25.09 11.74
CA LYS A 341 17.18 26.46 12.19
C LYS A 341 18.66 26.87 12.14
N ARG A 342 19.59 25.91 12.18
CA ARG A 342 21.04 26.14 12.03
C ARG A 342 21.53 26.10 10.59
N TYR A 343 20.67 25.70 9.64
CA TYR A 343 21.03 25.70 8.24
C TYR A 343 21.21 27.13 7.73
N GLU A 344 22.45 27.48 7.34
CA GLU A 344 22.79 28.72 6.68
C GLU A 344 22.91 28.50 5.17
N LYS A 345 22.41 29.46 4.37
CA LYS A 345 22.43 29.36 2.88
C LYS A 345 23.83 29.47 2.33
#